data_120dc842bca44f241ddecb873a739df0
#
_entry.id   120dc842bca44f241ddecb873a739df0
#
_cell.length_a   1.000
_cell.length_b   1.000
_cell.length_c   1.000
_cell.angle_alpha   90.00
_cell.angle_beta   90.00
_cell.angle_gamma   90.00
#
_symmetry.space_group_name_H-M   'P 1'
#
loop_
_entity.id
_entity.type
_entity.pdbx_description
1 polymer ?
#
loop_
_entity_poly.entity_id
_entity_poly.type
_entity_poly.pdbx_seq_one_letter_code
_entity_poly.pdbx_strand_id
1 'polypeptide(L)'
;MVGSASAMAAYKNRLYVLDAVNNRIAVYEQTDYGALLNKAISLQKNRRYGESSACWEEVLDQNANFNYAWSAMGQNCLMNEQYDKALECYRHYPDTENYSAAYAAVRKVHLRKWGGLIILGIFVIIMCLVFAGKTITEYNKRPQPQGKPRTFTQKLLYYRHIIFHPFDGFYDMRHEGRGGVSAATLILAITGISFVLKAMFTGTIFKSSASENEIVFAVLTVLLPLGLYCASNWCLTTLMDGEGRFRDIYMGVCYSLVPMAAANILYTVASNFLTLEEGAILSLSLIHISEPTRPY
;
A
#
# COMPACT_ATOMS: atom_id res chain seq x y z
N MET A 1 -31.00 0.08 30.45
CA MET A 1 -29.59 -0.29 30.40
C MET A 1 -29.19 -0.94 31.73
N VAL A 2 -28.34 -1.96 31.74
CA VAL A 2 -27.76 -2.55 32.94
C VAL A 2 -26.58 -1.68 33.33
N GLY A 3 -26.55 -1.17 34.59
CA GLY A 3 -25.46 -0.28 35.02
C GLY A 3 -24.16 -1.02 35.32
N SER A 4 -24.26 -2.19 35.94
CA SER A 4 -23.12 -3.10 36.20
C SER A 4 -23.64 -4.53 36.39
N ALA A 5 -23.19 -5.44 35.51
CA ALA A 5 -23.53 -6.86 35.64
C ALA A 5 -22.59 -7.52 36.65
N SER A 6 -23.11 -7.90 37.81
CA SER A 6 -22.39 -8.54 38.92
C SER A 6 -22.42 -10.06 38.81
N ALA A 7 -23.48 -10.66 38.29
CA ALA A 7 -23.61 -12.08 38.01
C ALA A 7 -24.59 -12.31 36.85
N MET A 8 -24.37 -13.43 36.12
CA MET A 8 -25.24 -13.85 35.03
C MET A 8 -25.53 -15.35 35.14
N ALA A 9 -26.78 -15.71 34.88
CA ALA A 9 -27.21 -17.11 34.81
C ALA A 9 -28.20 -17.29 33.63
N ALA A 10 -28.07 -18.40 32.91
CA ALA A 10 -28.97 -18.75 31.82
C ALA A 10 -29.87 -19.89 32.24
N TYR A 11 -31.18 -19.78 32.07
CA TYR A 11 -32.17 -20.82 32.36
C TYR A 11 -33.36 -20.71 31.40
N LYS A 12 -33.78 -21.83 30.83
CA LYS A 12 -34.93 -21.95 29.92
C LYS A 12 -34.99 -20.84 28.86
N ASN A 13 -33.90 -20.65 28.11
CA ASN A 13 -33.78 -19.66 27.02
C ASN A 13 -33.90 -18.20 27.48
N ARG A 14 -33.72 -17.93 28.78
CA ARG A 14 -33.69 -16.60 29.37
C ARG A 14 -32.35 -16.36 30.04
N LEU A 15 -31.83 -15.14 29.88
CA LEU A 15 -30.63 -14.69 30.56
C LEU A 15 -31.03 -13.75 31.73
N TYR A 16 -30.64 -14.15 32.91
CA TYR A 16 -30.83 -13.38 34.14
C TYR A 16 -29.53 -12.66 34.46
N VAL A 17 -29.62 -11.32 34.54
CA VAL A 17 -28.42 -10.49 34.82
C VAL A 17 -28.70 -9.72 36.11
N LEU A 18 -27.86 -9.95 37.11
CA LEU A 18 -27.90 -9.19 38.37
C LEU A 18 -27.19 -7.85 38.18
N ASP A 19 -27.97 -6.78 38.26
CA ASP A 19 -27.49 -5.40 38.23
C ASP A 19 -27.42 -4.88 39.70
N ALA A 20 -26.22 -5.00 40.29
CA ALA A 20 -26.02 -4.67 41.70
C ALA A 20 -26.11 -3.15 41.93
N VAL A 21 -25.83 -2.32 40.94
CA VAL A 21 -25.92 -0.85 41.06
C VAL A 21 -27.37 -0.40 41.17
N ASN A 22 -28.25 -1.06 40.43
CA ASN A 22 -29.69 -0.68 40.40
C ASN A 22 -30.55 -1.64 41.21
N ASN A 23 -29.97 -2.54 42.01
CA ASN A 23 -30.66 -3.54 42.86
C ASN A 23 -31.78 -4.28 42.12
N ARG A 24 -31.54 -4.74 40.91
CA ARG A 24 -32.53 -5.43 40.08
C ARG A 24 -31.95 -6.64 39.36
N ILE A 25 -32.82 -7.57 39.03
CA ILE A 25 -32.51 -8.65 38.10
C ILE A 25 -33.15 -8.31 36.76
N ALA A 26 -32.33 -8.07 35.75
CA ALA A 26 -32.80 -7.91 34.37
C ALA A 26 -32.95 -9.28 33.74
N VAL A 27 -34.13 -9.54 33.15
CA VAL A 27 -34.42 -10.80 32.45
C VAL A 27 -34.44 -10.51 30.95
N TYR A 28 -33.59 -11.17 30.20
CA TYR A 28 -33.56 -11.05 28.75
C TYR A 28 -34.09 -12.34 28.12
N GLU A 29 -34.97 -12.16 27.16
CA GLU A 29 -35.49 -13.24 26.33
C GLU A 29 -34.83 -13.18 24.94
N GLN A 30 -34.64 -14.33 24.34
CA GLN A 30 -34.10 -14.42 22.99
C GLN A 30 -35.13 -13.88 22.01
N THR A 31 -34.71 -12.91 21.18
CA THR A 31 -35.51 -12.42 20.06
C THR A 31 -35.42 -13.36 18.85
N ASP A 32 -36.32 -13.25 17.88
CA ASP A 32 -36.27 -14.03 16.64
C ASP A 32 -34.95 -13.80 15.90
N TYR A 33 -34.47 -12.55 15.88
CA TYR A 33 -33.14 -12.19 15.37
C TYR A 33 -32.02 -12.91 16.12
N GLY A 34 -32.08 -12.98 17.44
CA GLY A 34 -31.10 -13.71 18.25
C GLY A 34 -31.16 -15.23 18.03
N ALA A 35 -32.37 -15.78 17.75
CA ALA A 35 -32.53 -17.18 17.40
C ALA A 35 -31.90 -17.50 16.03
N LEU A 36 -32.08 -16.60 15.06
CA LEU A 36 -31.46 -16.71 13.72
C LEU A 36 -29.93 -16.66 13.80
N LEU A 37 -29.36 -15.74 14.59
CA LEU A 37 -27.93 -15.69 14.85
C LEU A 37 -27.38 -16.99 15.45
N ASN A 38 -28.03 -17.49 16.50
CA ASN A 38 -27.59 -18.72 17.14
C ASN A 38 -27.71 -19.93 16.21
N LYS A 39 -28.72 -19.98 15.35
CA LYS A 39 -28.89 -21.00 14.31
C LYS A 39 -27.73 -20.93 13.30
N ALA A 40 -27.41 -19.74 12.78
CA ALA A 40 -26.30 -19.54 11.84
C ALA A 40 -24.96 -20.01 12.42
N ILE A 41 -24.67 -19.62 13.67
CA ILE A 41 -23.45 -20.03 14.40
C ILE A 41 -23.41 -21.54 14.64
N SER A 42 -24.55 -22.15 15.02
CA SER A 42 -24.61 -23.60 15.27
C SER A 42 -24.40 -24.41 13.99
N LEU A 43 -24.96 -23.97 12.87
CA LEU A 43 -24.75 -24.58 11.56
C LEU A 43 -23.29 -24.48 11.12
N GLN A 44 -22.64 -23.35 11.34
CA GLN A 44 -21.21 -23.15 11.06
C GLN A 44 -20.33 -24.08 11.90
N LYS A 45 -20.60 -24.20 13.20
CA LYS A 45 -19.88 -25.16 14.09
C LYS A 45 -20.06 -26.61 13.64
N ASN A 46 -21.23 -26.96 13.10
CA ASN A 46 -21.54 -28.28 12.56
C ASN A 46 -21.04 -28.46 11.12
N ARG A 47 -20.24 -27.53 10.58
CA ARG A 47 -19.67 -27.54 9.22
C ARG A 47 -20.74 -27.56 8.10
N ARG A 48 -21.98 -27.14 8.39
CA ARG A 48 -23.07 -27.00 7.40
C ARG A 48 -23.00 -25.58 6.81
N TYR A 49 -21.90 -25.30 6.13
CA TYR A 49 -21.54 -23.93 5.68
C TYR A 49 -22.55 -23.29 4.73
N GLY A 50 -23.14 -24.09 3.80
CA GLY A 50 -24.13 -23.57 2.87
C GLY A 50 -25.41 -23.09 3.56
N GLU A 51 -25.93 -23.87 4.51
CA GLU A 51 -27.13 -23.49 5.28
C GLU A 51 -26.82 -22.36 6.29
N SER A 52 -25.62 -22.34 6.84
CA SER A 52 -25.15 -21.24 7.67
C SER A 52 -25.12 -19.92 6.88
N SER A 53 -24.61 -19.96 5.63
CA SER A 53 -24.56 -18.78 4.76
C SER A 53 -25.95 -18.23 4.47
N ALA A 54 -26.95 -19.09 4.19
CA ALA A 54 -28.32 -18.65 3.99
C ALA A 54 -28.91 -17.95 5.24
N CYS A 55 -28.60 -18.46 6.43
CA CYS A 55 -29.00 -17.79 7.69
C CYS A 55 -28.25 -16.43 7.87
N TRP A 56 -26.99 -16.35 7.49
CA TRP A 56 -26.25 -15.08 7.55
C TRP A 56 -26.75 -14.06 6.53
N GLU A 57 -27.18 -14.46 5.34
CA GLU A 57 -27.84 -13.59 4.37
C GLU A 57 -29.11 -12.99 4.97
N GLU A 58 -29.96 -13.80 5.61
CA GLU A 58 -31.18 -13.34 6.29
C GLU A 58 -30.88 -12.38 7.46
N VAL A 59 -29.76 -12.58 8.15
CA VAL A 59 -29.27 -11.64 9.19
C VAL A 59 -28.85 -10.31 8.54
N LEU A 60 -28.16 -10.35 7.41
CA LEU A 60 -27.70 -9.15 6.70
C LEU A 60 -28.85 -8.39 6.05
N ASP A 61 -29.92 -9.06 5.63
CA ASP A 61 -31.15 -8.42 5.15
C ASP A 61 -31.81 -7.56 6.25
N GLN A 62 -31.72 -7.99 7.51
CA GLN A 62 -32.21 -7.23 8.64
C GLN A 62 -31.23 -6.15 9.13
N ASN A 63 -29.93 -6.40 9.02
CA ASN A 63 -28.87 -5.48 9.43
C ASN A 63 -27.64 -5.63 8.52
N ALA A 64 -27.61 -4.89 7.42
CA ALA A 64 -26.53 -4.89 6.44
C ALA A 64 -25.15 -4.48 7.01
N ASN A 65 -25.12 -3.72 8.12
CA ASN A 65 -23.90 -3.25 8.77
C ASN A 65 -23.40 -4.21 9.87
N PHE A 66 -23.91 -5.44 9.93
CA PHE A 66 -23.46 -6.41 10.93
C PHE A 66 -22.16 -7.09 10.49
N ASN A 67 -21.05 -6.50 10.87
CA ASN A 67 -19.70 -6.88 10.46
C ASN A 67 -19.36 -8.36 10.70
N TYR A 68 -19.82 -8.94 11.82
CA TYR A 68 -19.58 -10.33 12.14
C TYR A 68 -20.23 -11.29 11.12
N ALA A 69 -21.41 -10.95 10.59
CA ALA A 69 -22.08 -11.75 9.57
C ALA A 69 -21.28 -11.79 8.26
N TRP A 70 -20.71 -10.66 7.83
CA TRP A 70 -19.84 -10.61 6.66
C TRP A 70 -18.59 -11.47 6.84
N SER A 71 -17.92 -11.39 8.01
CA SER A 71 -16.75 -12.24 8.32
C SER A 71 -17.12 -13.72 8.36
N ALA A 72 -18.25 -14.09 8.98
CA ALA A 72 -18.72 -15.46 9.06
C ALA A 72 -19.11 -16.04 7.68
N MET A 73 -19.78 -15.25 6.82
CA MET A 73 -20.03 -15.61 5.44
C MET A 73 -18.76 -15.81 4.64
N GLY A 74 -17.79 -14.91 4.80
CA GLY A 74 -16.49 -15.03 4.17
C GLY A 74 -15.79 -16.35 4.55
N GLN A 75 -15.82 -16.70 5.84
CA GLN A 75 -15.27 -17.96 6.33
C GLN A 75 -16.02 -19.18 5.76
N ASN A 76 -17.36 -19.15 5.68
CA ASN A 76 -18.13 -20.22 5.08
C ASN A 76 -17.79 -20.40 3.60
N CYS A 77 -17.69 -19.30 2.84
CA CYS A 77 -17.28 -19.32 1.45
C CYS A 77 -15.86 -19.88 1.28
N LEU A 78 -14.94 -19.51 2.17
CA LEU A 78 -13.56 -20.02 2.17
C LEU A 78 -13.51 -21.54 2.37
N MET A 79 -14.31 -22.06 3.34
CA MET A 79 -14.41 -23.50 3.60
C MET A 79 -15.09 -24.28 2.46
N ASN A 80 -15.93 -23.62 1.68
CA ASN A 80 -16.57 -24.19 0.50
C ASN A 80 -15.75 -23.97 -0.79
N GLU A 81 -14.50 -23.52 -0.68
CA GLU A 81 -13.60 -23.23 -1.82
C GLU A 81 -14.14 -22.15 -2.78
N GLN A 82 -15.09 -21.33 -2.34
CA GLN A 82 -15.64 -20.21 -3.08
C GLN A 82 -14.83 -18.94 -2.79
N TYR A 83 -13.55 -18.95 -3.18
CA TYR A 83 -12.56 -17.95 -2.79
C TYR A 83 -12.91 -16.51 -3.23
N ASP A 84 -13.48 -16.35 -4.43
CA ASP A 84 -13.85 -15.02 -4.94
C ASP A 84 -14.96 -14.37 -4.10
N LYS A 85 -15.98 -15.17 -3.71
CA LYS A 85 -17.05 -14.70 -2.82
C LYS A 85 -16.53 -14.41 -1.41
N ALA A 86 -15.59 -15.23 -0.92
CA ALA A 86 -14.96 -14.97 0.37
C ALA A 86 -14.25 -13.62 0.38
N LEU A 87 -13.49 -13.28 -0.68
CA LEU A 87 -12.85 -11.98 -0.82
C LEU A 87 -13.85 -10.82 -0.86
N GLU A 88 -15.00 -10.99 -1.51
CA GLU A 88 -16.05 -9.99 -1.55
C GLU A 88 -16.63 -9.73 -0.15
N CYS A 89 -16.97 -10.80 0.59
CA CYS A 89 -17.46 -10.67 1.97
C CYS A 89 -16.46 -9.93 2.88
N TYR A 90 -15.18 -10.26 2.81
CA TYR A 90 -14.14 -9.61 3.62
C TYR A 90 -13.83 -8.17 3.20
N ARG A 91 -14.24 -7.73 2.00
CA ARG A 91 -14.16 -6.31 1.60
C ARG A 91 -15.22 -5.45 2.29
N HIS A 92 -16.39 -5.99 2.58
CA HIS A 92 -17.45 -5.28 3.32
C HIS A 92 -17.07 -5.04 4.78
N TYR A 93 -16.32 -5.95 5.36
CA TYR A 93 -15.73 -5.78 6.68
C TYR A 93 -14.22 -5.95 6.60
N PRO A 94 -13.42 -4.94 6.99
CA PRO A 94 -11.95 -4.97 6.83
C PRO A 94 -11.29 -5.95 7.81
N ASP A 95 -11.47 -7.23 7.55
CA ASP A 95 -10.78 -8.34 8.21
C ASP A 95 -9.54 -8.70 7.38
N THR A 96 -8.46 -7.98 7.64
CA THR A 96 -7.21 -8.10 6.86
C THR A 96 -6.58 -9.47 6.93
N GLU A 97 -6.71 -10.17 8.05
CA GLU A 97 -6.13 -11.50 8.23
C GLU A 97 -6.87 -12.55 7.38
N ASN A 98 -8.19 -12.63 7.52
CA ASN A 98 -9.00 -13.57 6.77
C ASN A 98 -9.04 -13.23 5.27
N TYR A 99 -9.04 -11.94 4.92
CA TYR A 99 -8.89 -11.49 3.53
C TYR A 99 -7.55 -11.98 2.95
N SER A 100 -6.45 -11.84 3.69
CA SER A 100 -5.12 -12.29 3.26
C SER A 100 -5.08 -13.80 3.03
N ALA A 101 -5.70 -14.60 3.90
CA ALA A 101 -5.81 -16.04 3.75
C ALA A 101 -6.62 -16.43 2.50
N ALA A 102 -7.78 -15.81 2.28
CA ALA A 102 -8.59 -16.03 1.08
C ALA A 102 -7.83 -15.63 -0.19
N TYR A 103 -7.15 -14.48 -0.16
CA TYR A 103 -6.32 -14.00 -1.28
C TYR A 103 -5.18 -14.96 -1.60
N ALA A 104 -4.50 -15.51 -0.60
CA ALA A 104 -3.45 -16.51 -0.79
C ALA A 104 -3.98 -17.76 -1.52
N ALA A 105 -5.19 -18.20 -1.18
CA ALA A 105 -5.83 -19.34 -1.85
C ALA A 105 -6.15 -19.04 -3.32
N VAL A 106 -6.77 -17.90 -3.63
CA VAL A 106 -7.03 -17.44 -5.01
C VAL A 106 -5.74 -17.35 -5.79
N ARG A 107 -4.71 -16.68 -5.23
CA ARG A 107 -3.41 -16.52 -5.86
C ARG A 107 -2.75 -17.88 -6.18
N LYS A 108 -2.83 -18.84 -5.26
CA LYS A 108 -2.30 -20.20 -5.47
C LYS A 108 -2.95 -20.87 -6.69
N VAL A 109 -4.25 -20.74 -6.85
CA VAL A 109 -4.97 -21.28 -8.01
C VAL A 109 -4.50 -20.61 -9.31
N HIS A 110 -4.41 -19.27 -9.31
CA HIS A 110 -3.96 -18.52 -10.49
C HIS A 110 -2.49 -18.79 -10.85
N LEU A 111 -1.59 -18.84 -9.84
CA LEU A 111 -0.19 -19.18 -10.07
C LEU A 111 -0.01 -20.58 -10.62
N ARG A 112 -0.81 -21.54 -10.17
CA ARG A 112 -0.79 -22.91 -10.69
C ARG A 112 -1.16 -22.95 -12.17
N LYS A 113 -2.12 -22.11 -12.60
CA LYS A 113 -2.61 -22.06 -13.97
C LYS A 113 -1.71 -21.23 -14.90
N TRP A 114 -1.22 -20.07 -14.42
CA TRP A 114 -0.56 -19.06 -15.26
C TRP A 114 0.92 -18.82 -14.88
N GLY A 115 1.45 -19.52 -13.88
CA GLY A 115 2.78 -19.26 -13.32
C GLY A 115 3.91 -19.25 -14.35
N GLY A 116 3.91 -20.19 -15.30
CA GLY A 116 4.90 -20.21 -16.38
C GLY A 116 4.87 -18.98 -17.27
N LEU A 117 3.66 -18.49 -17.62
CA LEU A 117 3.51 -17.27 -18.43
C LEU A 117 3.89 -16.02 -17.65
N ILE A 118 3.60 -15.98 -16.35
CA ILE A 118 4.00 -14.87 -15.47
C ILE A 118 5.52 -14.77 -15.39
N ILE A 119 6.21 -15.89 -15.17
CA ILE A 119 7.69 -15.94 -15.13
C ILE A 119 8.28 -15.49 -16.46
N LEU A 120 7.75 -15.97 -17.59
CA LEU A 120 8.19 -15.55 -18.91
C LEU A 120 7.97 -14.04 -19.12
N GLY A 121 6.82 -13.52 -18.72
CA GLY A 121 6.51 -12.09 -18.79
C GLY A 121 7.49 -11.24 -17.99
N ILE A 122 7.78 -11.64 -16.74
CA ILE A 122 8.78 -10.97 -15.89
C ILE A 122 10.16 -11.00 -16.56
N PHE A 123 10.57 -12.13 -17.11
CA PHE A 123 11.85 -12.24 -17.81
C PHE A 123 11.94 -11.29 -19.01
N VAL A 124 10.88 -11.21 -19.82
CA VAL A 124 10.81 -10.29 -20.97
C VAL A 124 10.90 -8.83 -20.49
N ILE A 125 10.17 -8.47 -19.42
CA ILE A 125 10.21 -7.13 -18.85
C ILE A 125 11.63 -6.78 -18.38
N ILE A 126 12.32 -7.69 -17.68
CA ILE A 126 13.70 -7.48 -17.22
C ILE A 126 14.63 -7.28 -18.43
N MET A 127 14.51 -8.10 -19.47
CA MET A 127 15.32 -7.96 -20.69
C MET A 127 15.07 -6.62 -21.37
N CYS A 128 13.80 -6.17 -21.47
CA CYS A 128 13.47 -4.87 -22.03
C CYS A 128 14.06 -3.71 -21.21
N LEU A 129 14.00 -3.80 -19.87
CA LEU A 129 14.58 -2.78 -18.98
C LEU A 129 16.11 -2.71 -19.10
N VAL A 130 16.79 -3.86 -19.20
CA VAL A 130 18.25 -3.93 -19.41
C VAL A 130 18.62 -3.32 -20.76
N PHE A 131 17.89 -3.67 -21.82
CA PHE A 131 18.14 -3.14 -23.17
C PHE A 131 17.90 -1.63 -23.23
N ALA A 132 16.76 -1.17 -22.72
CA ALA A 132 16.45 0.27 -22.62
C ALA A 132 17.52 1.01 -21.81
N GLY A 133 17.98 0.40 -20.72
CA GLY A 133 19.05 0.95 -19.92
C GLY A 133 20.37 1.11 -20.67
N LYS A 134 20.79 0.11 -21.46
CA LYS A 134 21.98 0.22 -22.31
C LYS A 134 21.82 1.34 -23.34
N THR A 135 20.70 1.37 -24.03
CA THR A 135 20.39 2.40 -25.04
C THR A 135 20.44 3.82 -24.46
N ILE A 136 19.87 4.05 -23.26
CA ILE A 136 19.94 5.34 -22.58
C ILE A 136 21.38 5.70 -22.22
N THR A 137 22.17 4.74 -21.74
CA THR A 137 23.58 4.97 -21.41
C THR A 137 24.40 5.38 -22.63
N GLU A 138 24.22 4.69 -23.76
CA GLU A 138 24.89 5.02 -25.03
C GLU A 138 24.44 6.39 -25.56
N TYR A 139 23.15 6.69 -25.43
CA TYR A 139 22.61 8.00 -25.82
C TYR A 139 23.23 9.14 -24.99
N ASN A 140 23.41 8.95 -23.69
CA ASN A 140 24.03 9.93 -22.81
C ASN A 140 25.54 10.12 -23.06
N LYS A 141 26.24 9.10 -23.59
CA LYS A 141 27.67 9.17 -23.95
C LYS A 141 27.96 9.88 -25.27
N ARG A 142 26.94 10.12 -26.11
CA ARG A 142 27.15 10.78 -27.42
C ARG A 142 27.73 12.18 -27.22
N PRO A 143 28.87 12.48 -27.89
CA PRO A 143 29.46 13.82 -27.85
C PRO A 143 28.48 14.83 -28.43
N GLN A 144 28.37 15.96 -27.76
CA GLN A 144 27.50 17.03 -28.24
C GLN A 144 28.21 17.85 -29.31
N PRO A 145 27.56 18.20 -30.42
CA PRO A 145 28.11 19.13 -31.39
C PRO A 145 28.37 20.47 -30.71
N GLN A 146 29.56 21.02 -30.90
CA GLN A 146 29.95 22.32 -30.33
C GLN A 146 28.93 23.41 -30.68
N GLY A 147 28.44 24.12 -29.66
CA GLY A 147 27.54 25.26 -29.83
C GLY A 147 26.03 24.97 -29.86
N LYS A 148 25.58 23.69 -29.80
CA LYS A 148 24.14 23.37 -29.73
C LYS A 148 23.68 23.11 -28.30
N PRO A 149 22.54 23.71 -27.85
CA PRO A 149 21.97 23.39 -26.55
C PRO A 149 21.48 21.93 -26.49
N ARG A 150 21.59 21.27 -25.35
CA ARG A 150 21.10 19.90 -25.15
C ARG A 150 19.59 19.84 -25.27
N THR A 151 19.09 18.82 -25.96
CA THR A 151 17.65 18.58 -26.12
C THR A 151 17.01 18.23 -24.77
N PHE A 152 15.70 18.53 -24.65
CA PHE A 152 14.91 18.19 -23.44
C PHE A 152 15.06 16.71 -23.05
N THR A 153 14.98 15.81 -24.02
CA THR A 153 15.12 14.34 -23.80
C THR A 153 16.50 13.96 -23.26
N GLN A 154 17.59 14.62 -23.73
CA GLN A 154 18.91 14.39 -23.18
C GLN A 154 19.01 14.83 -21.72
N LYS A 155 18.45 15.99 -21.39
CA LYS A 155 18.39 16.50 -20.01
C LYS A 155 17.55 15.57 -19.13
N LEU A 156 16.39 15.09 -19.61
CA LEU A 156 15.55 14.19 -18.87
C LEU A 156 16.24 12.86 -18.60
N LEU A 157 16.75 12.20 -19.63
CA LEU A 157 17.39 10.88 -19.52
C LEU A 157 18.72 10.90 -18.75
N TYR A 158 19.24 12.09 -18.44
CA TYR A 158 20.45 12.25 -17.66
C TYR A 158 20.32 11.74 -16.21
N TYR A 159 19.06 11.60 -15.68
CA TYR A 159 18.80 11.02 -14.37
C TYR A 159 19.51 9.68 -14.17
N ARG A 160 19.62 8.85 -15.22
CA ARG A 160 20.30 7.56 -15.13
C ARG A 160 21.77 7.70 -14.78
N HIS A 161 22.46 8.69 -15.37
CA HIS A 161 23.85 8.94 -15.04
C HIS A 161 24.01 9.38 -13.58
N ILE A 162 23.14 10.25 -13.11
CA ILE A 162 23.14 10.74 -11.72
C ILE A 162 22.93 9.59 -10.73
N ILE A 163 22.01 8.65 -11.00
CA ILE A 163 21.73 7.52 -10.10
C ILE A 163 22.97 6.62 -9.91
N PHE A 164 23.70 6.32 -10.99
CA PHE A 164 24.84 5.40 -10.94
C PHE A 164 26.17 6.09 -10.62
N HIS A 165 26.29 7.38 -10.91
CA HIS A 165 27.47 8.21 -10.68
C HIS A 165 27.06 9.56 -10.04
N PRO A 166 26.65 9.59 -8.78
CA PRO A 166 26.03 10.78 -8.19
C PRO A 166 27.01 11.96 -8.13
N PHE A 167 28.25 11.74 -7.75
CA PHE A 167 29.23 12.82 -7.62
C PHE A 167 29.52 13.50 -8.96
N ASP A 168 29.88 12.72 -9.98
CA ASP A 168 30.16 13.22 -11.32
C ASP A 168 28.88 13.77 -11.96
N GLY A 169 27.75 13.09 -11.74
CA GLY A 169 26.46 13.48 -12.30
C GLY A 169 26.00 14.86 -11.81
N PHE A 170 26.10 15.17 -10.54
CA PHE A 170 25.75 16.51 -10.01
C PHE A 170 26.77 17.57 -10.40
N TYR A 171 28.06 17.22 -10.44
CA TYR A 171 29.10 18.11 -10.90
C TYR A 171 28.88 18.54 -12.35
N ASP A 172 28.69 17.59 -13.27
CA ASP A 172 28.44 17.83 -14.68
C ASP A 172 27.11 18.58 -14.93
N MET A 173 26.09 18.31 -14.09
CA MET A 173 24.81 19.00 -14.16
C MET A 173 24.99 20.50 -13.93
N ARG A 174 25.86 20.89 -12.99
CA ARG A 174 26.16 22.29 -12.66
C ARG A 174 27.09 22.93 -13.69
N HIS A 175 28.19 22.28 -14.05
CA HIS A 175 29.27 22.87 -14.86
C HIS A 175 29.07 22.71 -16.37
N GLU A 176 28.54 21.56 -16.80
CA GLU A 176 28.29 21.28 -18.22
C GLU A 176 26.85 21.51 -18.68
N GLY A 177 25.96 21.95 -17.80
CA GLY A 177 24.56 22.21 -18.12
C GLY A 177 23.82 20.95 -18.62
N ARG A 178 24.21 19.75 -18.11
CA ARG A 178 23.58 18.48 -18.48
C ARG A 178 22.18 18.34 -17.93
N GLY A 179 21.80 19.08 -16.88
CA GLY A 179 20.46 19.17 -16.33
C GLY A 179 19.62 20.29 -16.94
N GLY A 180 18.34 20.34 -16.57
CA GLY A 180 17.43 21.40 -16.95
C GLY A 180 16.24 21.52 -16.00
N VAL A 181 15.81 22.77 -15.72
CA VAL A 181 14.67 23.03 -14.84
C VAL A 181 13.41 22.37 -15.34
N SER A 182 13.13 22.43 -16.64
CA SER A 182 11.94 21.78 -17.22
C SER A 182 11.94 20.26 -17.05
N ALA A 183 13.11 19.62 -17.22
CA ALA A 183 13.26 18.18 -16.98
C ALA A 183 13.11 17.86 -15.49
N ALA A 184 13.69 18.67 -14.60
CA ALA A 184 13.55 18.55 -13.15
C ALA A 184 12.10 18.65 -12.69
N THR A 185 11.36 19.64 -13.22
CA THR A 185 9.93 19.83 -12.91
C THR A 185 9.09 18.64 -13.40
N LEU A 186 9.40 18.06 -14.58
CA LEU A 186 8.73 16.86 -15.05
C LEU A 186 9.02 15.66 -14.13
N ILE A 187 10.24 15.48 -13.68
CA ILE A 187 10.61 14.42 -12.71
C ILE A 187 9.83 14.62 -11.42
N LEU A 188 9.74 15.86 -10.91
CA LEU A 188 8.95 16.17 -9.73
C LEU A 188 7.47 15.82 -9.92
N ALA A 189 6.89 16.16 -11.07
CA ALA A 189 5.50 15.82 -11.39
C ALA A 189 5.29 14.29 -11.45
N ILE A 190 6.21 13.54 -12.07
CA ILE A 190 6.17 12.08 -12.11
C ILE A 190 6.28 11.50 -10.69
N THR A 191 7.14 12.08 -9.85
CA THR A 191 7.25 11.67 -8.45
C THR A 191 5.95 11.94 -7.68
N GLY A 192 5.35 13.12 -7.81
CA GLY A 192 4.06 13.44 -7.22
C GLY A 192 2.96 12.46 -7.66
N ILE A 193 2.89 12.17 -8.96
CA ILE A 193 1.96 11.17 -9.52
C ILE A 193 2.22 9.79 -8.91
N SER A 194 3.49 9.39 -8.70
CA SER A 194 3.81 8.09 -8.09
C SER A 194 3.29 7.96 -6.65
N PHE A 195 3.28 9.06 -5.88
CA PHE A 195 2.70 9.08 -4.53
C PHE A 195 1.16 8.99 -4.57
N VAL A 196 0.53 9.69 -5.51
CA VAL A 196 -0.93 9.58 -5.72
C VAL A 196 -1.31 8.17 -6.14
N LEU A 197 -0.59 7.58 -7.09
CA LEU A 197 -0.80 6.20 -7.49
C LEU A 197 -0.64 5.22 -6.32
N LYS A 198 0.38 5.43 -5.49
CA LYS A 198 0.56 4.64 -4.26
C LYS A 198 -0.64 4.78 -3.33
N ALA A 199 -1.13 5.98 -3.06
CA ALA A 199 -2.28 6.21 -2.20
C ALA A 199 -3.56 5.52 -2.75
N MET A 200 -3.79 5.60 -4.06
CA MET A 200 -5.01 5.06 -4.68
C MET A 200 -4.97 3.55 -4.91
N PHE A 201 -3.84 3.02 -5.37
CA PHE A 201 -3.71 1.66 -5.89
C PHE A 201 -2.91 0.70 -5.01
N THR A 202 -2.55 1.09 -3.79
CA THR A 202 -1.99 0.13 -2.82
C THR A 202 -3.01 -0.97 -2.52
N GLY A 203 -2.55 -2.21 -2.45
CA GLY A 203 -3.39 -3.38 -2.19
C GLY A 203 -4.20 -3.24 -0.90
N THR A 204 -5.43 -3.75 -0.90
CA THR A 204 -6.40 -3.60 0.22
C THR A 204 -5.84 -4.08 1.56
N ILE A 205 -4.95 -5.09 1.55
CA ILE A 205 -4.28 -5.63 2.75
C ILE A 205 -3.36 -4.57 3.41
N PHE A 206 -2.72 -3.71 2.62
CA PHE A 206 -1.73 -2.73 3.07
C PHE A 206 -2.28 -1.30 3.10
N LYS A 207 -3.55 -1.13 2.73
CA LYS A 207 -4.20 0.17 2.75
C LYS A 207 -4.61 0.49 4.19
N SER A 208 -4.05 1.57 4.74
CA SER A 208 -4.55 2.14 6.00
C SER A 208 -5.97 2.66 5.78
N SER A 209 -6.78 2.72 6.83
CA SER A 209 -8.16 3.22 6.77
C SER A 209 -8.23 4.52 5.97
N ALA A 210 -9.07 4.51 4.92
CA ALA A 210 -9.18 5.62 3.98
C ALA A 210 -9.53 6.93 4.70
N SER A 211 -8.63 7.90 4.65
CA SER A 211 -8.96 9.28 4.99
C SER A 211 -9.45 9.99 3.72
N GLU A 212 -10.47 10.83 3.85
CA GLU A 212 -11.04 11.58 2.70
C GLU A 212 -10.02 12.45 1.96
N ASN A 213 -8.85 12.69 2.55
CA ASN A 213 -7.81 13.59 2.04
C ASN A 213 -6.50 12.88 1.64
N GLU A 214 -6.52 11.57 1.36
CA GLU A 214 -5.30 10.81 1.04
C GLU A 214 -4.48 11.41 -0.10
N ILE A 215 -5.15 11.90 -1.16
CA ILE A 215 -4.47 12.50 -2.34
C ILE A 215 -3.77 13.80 -1.94
N VAL A 216 -4.43 14.65 -1.15
CA VAL A 216 -3.85 15.93 -0.70
C VAL A 216 -2.61 15.66 0.17
N PHE A 217 -2.70 14.74 1.11
CA PHE A 217 -1.57 14.34 1.94
C PHE A 217 -0.44 13.73 1.11
N ALA A 218 -0.73 12.91 0.10
CA ALA A 218 0.26 12.33 -0.80
C ALA A 218 1.06 13.42 -1.54
N VAL A 219 0.38 14.44 -2.06
CA VAL A 219 1.03 15.58 -2.75
C VAL A 219 1.83 16.43 -1.76
N LEU A 220 1.28 16.74 -0.60
CA LEU A 220 1.97 17.53 0.44
C LEU A 220 3.23 16.83 0.97
N THR A 221 3.21 15.50 1.08
CA THR A 221 4.37 14.69 1.50
C THR A 221 5.58 14.88 0.58
N VAL A 222 5.37 15.21 -0.69
CA VAL A 222 6.45 15.47 -1.64
C VAL A 222 6.82 16.95 -1.66
N LEU A 223 5.82 17.83 -1.84
CA LEU A 223 6.08 19.26 -2.11
C LEU A 223 6.60 20.00 -0.89
N LEU A 224 6.09 19.69 0.32
CA LEU A 224 6.45 20.42 1.52
C LEU A 224 7.91 20.17 1.95
N PRO A 225 8.39 18.91 2.07
CA PRO A 225 9.81 18.66 2.39
C PRO A 225 10.74 19.18 1.30
N LEU A 226 10.38 19.04 0.02
CA LEU A 226 11.18 19.55 -1.09
C LEU A 226 11.32 21.07 -1.02
N GLY A 227 10.22 21.79 -0.83
CA GLY A 227 10.23 23.23 -0.69
C GLY A 227 11.07 23.70 0.49
N LEU A 228 10.88 23.10 1.67
CA LEU A 228 11.64 23.40 2.86
C LEU A 228 13.15 23.12 2.68
N TYR A 229 13.49 21.97 2.10
CA TYR A 229 14.89 21.60 1.84
C TYR A 229 15.56 22.58 0.87
N CYS A 230 14.90 22.90 -0.26
CA CYS A 230 15.42 23.85 -1.24
C CYS A 230 15.63 25.25 -0.62
N ALA A 231 14.65 25.72 0.16
CA ALA A 231 14.72 27.02 0.82
C ALA A 231 15.84 27.05 1.89
N SER A 232 15.90 26.06 2.76
CA SER A 232 16.92 25.97 3.82
C SER A 232 18.32 25.88 3.23
N ASN A 233 18.51 25.05 2.21
CA ASN A 233 19.83 24.88 1.58
C ASN A 233 20.25 26.15 0.84
N TRP A 234 19.34 26.83 0.17
CA TRP A 234 19.61 28.11 -0.47
C TRP A 234 19.94 29.20 0.56
N CYS A 235 19.20 29.30 1.66
CA CYS A 235 19.51 30.24 2.74
C CYS A 235 20.89 29.98 3.33
N LEU A 236 21.23 28.71 3.63
CA LEU A 236 22.54 28.36 4.17
C LEU A 236 23.68 28.71 3.22
N THR A 237 23.54 28.39 1.93
CA THR A 237 24.55 28.71 0.92
C THR A 237 24.72 30.21 0.76
N THR A 238 23.65 30.98 0.86
CA THR A 238 23.72 32.46 0.78
C THR A 238 24.38 33.08 2.01
N LEU A 239 24.10 32.53 3.23
CA LEU A 239 24.69 33.00 4.47
C LEU A 239 26.20 32.70 4.58
N MET A 240 26.66 31.65 3.91
CA MET A 240 28.07 31.22 3.93
C MET A 240 28.86 31.77 2.73
N ASP A 241 28.40 32.82 2.09
CA ASP A 241 28.99 33.40 0.87
C ASP A 241 29.26 32.38 -0.25
N GLY A 242 28.42 31.33 -0.29
CA GLY A 242 28.53 30.27 -1.29
C GLY A 242 27.91 30.67 -2.63
N GLU A 243 28.43 30.12 -3.73
CA GLU A 243 27.94 30.36 -5.10
C GLU A 243 26.72 29.53 -5.47
N GLY A 244 25.97 28.97 -4.51
CA GLY A 244 24.83 28.09 -4.75
C GLY A 244 23.62 28.85 -5.31
N ARG A 245 23.24 28.56 -6.54
CA ARG A 245 22.03 29.12 -7.16
C ARG A 245 20.83 28.26 -6.78
N PHE A 246 19.70 28.86 -6.40
CA PHE A 246 18.45 28.13 -6.10
C PHE A 246 18.07 27.14 -7.21
N ARG A 247 18.28 27.52 -8.48
CA ARG A 247 18.05 26.66 -9.64
C ARG A 247 18.83 25.35 -9.60
N ASP A 248 20.08 25.38 -9.18
CA ASP A 248 20.96 24.21 -9.16
C ASP A 248 20.57 23.27 -8.01
N ILE A 249 20.21 23.83 -6.86
CA ILE A 249 19.69 23.10 -5.69
C ILE A 249 18.37 22.40 -6.06
N TYR A 250 17.43 23.14 -6.68
CA TYR A 250 16.16 22.60 -7.13
C TYR A 250 16.32 21.44 -8.12
N MET A 251 17.16 21.63 -9.14
CA MET A 251 17.46 20.55 -10.09
C MET A 251 18.05 19.32 -9.40
N GLY A 252 19.05 19.54 -8.54
CA GLY A 252 19.69 18.44 -7.79
C GLY A 252 18.70 17.62 -6.99
N VAL A 253 17.83 18.30 -6.23
CA VAL A 253 16.79 17.63 -5.42
C VAL A 253 15.80 16.89 -6.29
N CYS A 254 15.29 17.49 -7.37
CA CYS A 254 14.32 16.83 -8.24
C CYS A 254 14.90 15.58 -8.90
N TYR A 255 16.14 15.62 -9.39
CA TYR A 255 16.78 14.44 -9.98
C TYR A 255 17.04 13.33 -8.96
N SER A 256 17.30 13.66 -7.71
CA SER A 256 17.47 12.67 -6.63
C SER A 256 16.17 11.96 -6.24
N LEU A 257 14.99 12.46 -6.63
CA LEU A 257 13.70 11.83 -6.35
C LEU A 257 13.37 10.64 -7.27
N VAL A 258 14.11 10.44 -8.38
CA VAL A 258 13.81 9.37 -9.33
C VAL A 258 13.80 7.97 -8.70
N PRO A 259 14.77 7.57 -7.85
CA PRO A 259 14.72 6.29 -7.18
C PRO A 259 13.50 6.13 -6.28
N MET A 260 13.06 7.23 -5.63
CA MET A 260 11.87 7.23 -4.78
C MET A 260 10.58 7.03 -5.59
N ALA A 261 10.46 7.67 -6.75
CA ALA A 261 9.35 7.45 -7.67
C ALA A 261 9.31 5.99 -8.16
N ALA A 262 10.45 5.42 -8.53
CA ALA A 262 10.56 4.02 -8.94
C ALA A 262 10.18 3.07 -7.79
N ALA A 263 10.65 3.33 -6.57
CA ALA A 263 10.33 2.54 -5.39
C ALA A 263 8.82 2.58 -5.07
N ASN A 264 8.17 3.74 -5.18
CA ASN A 264 6.72 3.86 -4.97
C ASN A 264 5.92 3.04 -5.98
N ILE A 265 6.29 3.08 -7.27
CA ILE A 265 5.62 2.29 -8.31
C ILE A 265 5.83 0.79 -8.03
N LEU A 266 7.06 0.39 -7.72
CA LEU A 266 7.37 -1.01 -7.40
C LEU A 266 6.59 -1.50 -6.17
N TYR A 267 6.54 -0.68 -5.12
CA TYR A 267 5.76 -0.97 -3.91
C TYR A 267 4.26 -1.10 -4.23
N THR A 268 3.70 -0.18 -5.01
CA THR A 268 2.29 -0.22 -5.39
C THR A 268 1.95 -1.50 -6.15
N VAL A 269 2.79 -1.89 -7.10
CA VAL A 269 2.62 -3.16 -7.82
C VAL A 269 2.77 -4.35 -6.86
N ALA A 270 3.84 -4.41 -6.07
CA ALA A 270 4.11 -5.51 -5.16
C ALA A 270 3.00 -5.68 -4.12
N SER A 271 2.47 -4.58 -3.54
CA SER A 271 1.41 -4.62 -2.53
C SER A 271 0.12 -5.32 -3.00
N ASN A 272 -0.13 -5.36 -4.30
CA ASN A 272 -1.28 -6.06 -4.89
C ASN A 272 -1.06 -7.57 -5.07
N PHE A 273 0.17 -8.06 -4.93
CA PHE A 273 0.51 -9.47 -5.07
C PHE A 273 0.92 -10.14 -3.75
N LEU A 274 1.28 -9.35 -2.74
CA LEU A 274 1.75 -9.85 -1.45
C LEU A 274 0.59 -10.16 -0.50
N THR A 275 0.77 -11.20 0.29
CA THR A 275 -0.06 -11.49 1.46
C THR A 275 0.44 -10.70 2.67
N LEU A 276 -0.35 -10.66 3.75
CA LEU A 276 0.03 -9.97 4.99
C LEU A 276 1.35 -10.51 5.57
N GLU A 277 1.51 -11.83 5.61
CA GLU A 277 2.72 -12.49 6.13
C GLU A 277 3.95 -12.17 5.28
N GLU A 278 3.82 -12.23 3.95
CA GLU A 278 4.91 -11.90 3.03
C GLU A 278 5.33 -10.43 3.13
N GLY A 279 4.36 -9.52 3.30
CA GLY A 279 4.62 -8.11 3.54
C GLY A 279 5.38 -7.87 4.86
N ALA A 280 5.01 -8.58 5.93
CA ALA A 280 5.72 -8.52 7.21
C ALA A 280 7.17 -9.02 7.09
N ILE A 281 7.41 -10.14 6.39
CA ILE A 281 8.76 -10.68 6.15
C ILE A 281 9.60 -9.69 5.35
N LEU A 282 9.05 -9.09 4.31
CA LEU A 282 9.76 -8.08 3.51
C LEU A 282 10.10 -6.83 4.33
N SER A 283 9.19 -6.36 5.17
CA SER A 283 9.45 -5.19 6.02
C SER A 283 10.58 -5.47 7.04
N LEU A 284 10.58 -6.64 7.67
CA LEU A 284 11.64 -7.07 8.57
C LEU A 284 12.99 -7.20 7.84
N SER A 285 13.00 -7.77 6.63
CA SER A 285 14.20 -7.89 5.81
C SER A 285 14.77 -6.52 5.45
N LEU A 286 13.92 -5.54 5.09
CA LEU A 286 14.35 -4.18 4.78
C LEU A 286 14.91 -3.45 6.01
N ILE A 287 14.32 -3.67 7.20
CA ILE A 287 14.84 -3.11 8.45
C ILE A 287 16.23 -3.66 8.73
N HIS A 288 16.45 -4.97 8.61
CA HIS A 288 17.77 -5.58 8.82
C HIS A 288 18.83 -5.10 7.82
N ILE A 289 18.44 -4.84 6.57
CA ILE A 289 19.37 -4.29 5.56
C ILE A 289 19.69 -2.82 5.85
N SER A 290 18.74 -2.06 6.39
CA SER A 290 18.92 -0.63 6.69
C SER A 290 19.59 -0.36 8.03
N GLU A 291 19.57 -1.32 8.98
CA GLU A 291 20.34 -1.18 10.22
C GLU A 291 21.83 -1.39 9.93
N PRO A 292 22.66 -0.34 10.13
CA PRO A 292 24.10 -0.55 10.08
C PRO A 292 24.46 -1.55 11.17
N THR A 293 25.05 -2.68 10.79
CA THR A 293 25.65 -3.64 11.72
C THR A 293 26.58 -2.85 12.63
N ARG A 294 26.11 -2.57 13.85
CA ARG A 294 27.00 -2.02 14.89
C ARG A 294 28.05 -3.12 15.16
N PRO A 295 29.33 -2.88 14.92
CA PRO A 295 30.33 -3.80 15.41
C PRO A 295 30.24 -3.79 16.94
N TYR A 296 30.05 -4.96 17.53
CA TYR A 296 30.16 -5.15 18.96
C TYR A 296 31.58 -4.91 19.42
#